data_f8c7772817b9529eb1883a7d24b3c53b
#
_entry.id   f8c7772817b9529eb1883a7d24b3c53b
#
_cell.length_a   1.000
_cell.length_b   1.000
_cell.length_c   1.000
_cell.angle_alpha   90.00
_cell.angle_beta   90.00
_cell.angle_gamma   90.00
#
_symmetry.space_group_name_H-M   'P 1'
#
loop_
_entity.id
_entity.type
_entity.pdbx_description
1 polymer ?
#
loop_
_entity_poly.entity_id
_entity_poly.type
_entity_poly.pdbx_seq_one_letter_code
_entity_poly.pdbx_strand_id
1 'polypeptide(L)'
;MGSPELARTLAELSHEIRREVSVLIDRRGRVLSVSVADAKAAELPAIRAGENRLAGYHLLHAHPKGGPLSKGDLSALFLNRLDAVSAIDAKNEGQPGPVYTAHLTPPGTVGEEEDWRILPPVPVFQIDDFDLGAQVSALEEEIARAARTREAKKDRERALLVQIDQGEFDAEERLDELGELARTAGAEVVYKELIYRRNLKAGTLVGAGKLEELTSRAYHLDADLLIFGQELGAAQAREIEAATGLKVIDRTQLILDIFALHAQGVESRLQVELAQLRYMKPRLLGAGAQLSRIGGGGGSAAGGAIGTRGPGETKLELDRRRINDRLSFLEKQLEGGSLRREERRKSRERNDIPVVSIVGYTNAGKSTLLNAFTHAAEAPRRVLAANKLFATLRPTSRQGFIDGIGPVIFTDTVGFIRDLPKDLTRAFRATLEEIGDADVLLHVVDAASPGADTRLNAVNRILEDLGFVEMPTVVALNKADAAEPDALEREIERTEGVPVSALKNLGIPELKEALADAIGQVQRQELAQREEARELAAQYR
;
A
#
# COMPACT_ATOMS: atom_id res chain seq x y z
N MET A 1 4.68 -18.07 -39.29
CA MET A 1 4.03 -18.18 -37.99
C MET A 1 3.18 -19.40 -37.83
N GLY A 2 2.16 -19.67 -38.50
CA GLY A 2 1.50 -20.95 -38.56
C GLY A 2 1.34 -21.33 -40.02
N SER A 3 1.71 -22.53 -40.41
CA SER A 3 1.49 -22.93 -41.82
C SER A 3 0.03 -23.33 -42.05
N PRO A 4 -0.49 -23.22 -43.28
CA PRO A 4 -1.79 -23.75 -43.61
C PRO A 4 -1.97 -25.23 -43.27
N GLU A 5 -0.89 -26.00 -43.34
CA GLU A 5 -0.85 -27.43 -42.96
C GLU A 5 -1.05 -27.63 -41.49
N LEU A 6 -0.36 -26.86 -40.64
CA LEU A 6 -0.53 -26.89 -39.20
C LEU A 6 -1.96 -26.52 -38.79
N ALA A 7 -2.52 -25.46 -39.42
CA ALA A 7 -3.89 -25.02 -39.16
C ALA A 7 -4.91 -26.12 -39.51
N ARG A 8 -4.73 -26.84 -40.63
CA ARG A 8 -5.56 -27.98 -41.02
C ARG A 8 -5.49 -29.11 -40.00
N THR A 9 -4.27 -29.50 -39.64
CA THR A 9 -4.05 -30.56 -38.64
C THR A 9 -4.71 -30.23 -37.29
N LEU A 10 -4.64 -28.96 -36.86
CA LEU A 10 -5.28 -28.53 -35.61
C LEU A 10 -6.80 -28.58 -35.70
N ALA A 11 -7.37 -28.16 -36.84
CA ALA A 11 -8.81 -28.21 -37.07
C ALA A 11 -9.32 -29.66 -37.08
N GLU A 12 -8.65 -30.57 -37.81
CA GLU A 12 -8.97 -32.00 -37.87
C GLU A 12 -8.91 -32.65 -36.48
N LEU A 13 -7.79 -32.45 -35.73
CA LEU A 13 -7.63 -32.99 -34.38
C LEU A 13 -8.69 -32.45 -33.42
N SER A 14 -8.94 -31.12 -33.46
CA SER A 14 -9.93 -30.50 -32.58
C SER A 14 -11.34 -31.03 -32.86
N HIS A 15 -11.67 -31.29 -34.10
CA HIS A 15 -12.94 -31.90 -34.48
C HIS A 15 -13.05 -33.37 -34.01
N GLU A 16 -12.00 -34.16 -34.21
CA GLU A 16 -11.97 -35.58 -33.82
C GLU A 16 -12.16 -35.76 -32.31
N ILE A 17 -11.40 -34.99 -31.51
CA ILE A 17 -11.46 -35.10 -30.05
C ILE A 17 -12.57 -34.24 -29.42
N ARG A 18 -13.26 -33.40 -30.21
CA ARG A 18 -14.33 -32.45 -29.80
C ARG A 18 -13.89 -31.50 -28.67
N ARG A 19 -12.63 -31.14 -28.65
CA ARG A 19 -12.03 -30.21 -27.70
C ARG A 19 -11.12 -29.23 -28.43
N GLU A 20 -10.87 -28.10 -27.81
CA GLU A 20 -9.89 -27.17 -28.32
C GLU A 20 -8.50 -27.77 -28.28
N VAL A 21 -7.77 -27.65 -29.37
CA VAL A 21 -6.36 -28.01 -29.47
C VAL A 21 -5.59 -26.73 -29.75
N SER A 22 -4.61 -26.46 -28.93
CA SER A 22 -3.77 -25.27 -29.04
C SER A 22 -2.29 -25.62 -29.14
N VAL A 23 -1.56 -24.82 -29.91
CA VAL A 23 -0.11 -24.87 -30.02
C VAL A 23 0.49 -23.52 -29.74
N LEU A 24 1.61 -23.51 -29.03
CA LEU A 24 2.44 -22.34 -28.80
C LEU A 24 3.61 -22.40 -29.78
N ILE A 25 3.78 -21.35 -30.58
CA ILE A 25 4.76 -21.26 -31.66
C ILE A 25 5.72 -20.11 -31.36
N ASP A 26 7.03 -20.34 -31.51
CA ASP A 26 8.01 -19.25 -31.42
C ASP A 26 8.10 -18.45 -32.73
N ARG A 27 8.81 -17.30 -32.69
CA ARG A 27 9.02 -16.44 -33.89
C ARG A 27 9.77 -17.11 -35.02
N ARG A 28 10.37 -18.31 -34.79
CA ARG A 28 11.03 -19.12 -35.81
C ARG A 28 10.12 -20.19 -36.40
N GLY A 29 8.85 -20.22 -35.98
CA GLY A 29 7.87 -21.20 -36.44
C GLY A 29 7.97 -22.58 -35.76
N ARG A 30 8.74 -22.72 -34.68
CA ARG A 30 8.86 -23.99 -33.96
C ARG A 30 7.74 -24.12 -32.95
N VAL A 31 7.07 -25.27 -32.95
CA VAL A 31 6.08 -25.65 -31.95
C VAL A 31 6.81 -25.97 -30.65
N LEU A 32 6.46 -25.26 -29.56
CA LEU A 32 7.06 -25.41 -28.23
C LEU A 32 6.22 -26.30 -27.33
N SER A 33 4.90 -26.17 -27.41
CA SER A 33 3.95 -26.96 -26.64
C SER A 33 2.67 -27.18 -27.42
N VAL A 34 2.02 -28.30 -27.14
CA VAL A 34 0.69 -28.64 -27.63
C VAL A 34 -0.17 -28.93 -26.41
N SER A 35 -1.34 -28.33 -26.32
CA SER A 35 -2.27 -28.55 -25.22
C SER A 35 -3.69 -28.84 -25.75
N VAL A 36 -4.41 -29.66 -24.98
CA VAL A 36 -5.80 -30.04 -25.25
C VAL A 36 -6.62 -29.61 -24.05
N ALA A 37 -7.18 -28.42 -24.12
CA ALA A 37 -8.00 -27.89 -23.03
C ALA A 37 -8.93 -26.82 -23.59
N ASP A 38 -10.05 -26.55 -22.90
CA ASP A 38 -10.82 -25.35 -23.13
C ASP A 38 -9.89 -24.13 -22.94
N ALA A 39 -10.06 -23.07 -23.73
CA ALA A 39 -9.17 -21.89 -23.78
C ALA A 39 -8.90 -21.22 -22.43
N LYS A 40 -9.76 -21.46 -21.43
CA LYS A 40 -9.57 -21.03 -20.03
C LYS A 40 -8.51 -21.81 -19.26
N ALA A 41 -8.08 -22.96 -19.75
CA ALA A 41 -7.23 -23.90 -19.05
C ALA A 41 -5.97 -24.33 -19.83
N ALA A 42 -5.64 -23.65 -20.94
CA ALA A 42 -4.35 -23.83 -21.59
C ALA A 42 -3.27 -23.43 -20.60
N GLU A 43 -2.64 -24.43 -19.94
CA GLU A 43 -1.42 -24.22 -19.15
C GLU A 43 -0.32 -23.76 -20.10
N LEU A 44 -0.27 -22.45 -20.34
CA LEU A 44 0.85 -21.86 -21.02
C LEU A 44 2.08 -22.02 -20.12
N PRO A 45 3.21 -22.45 -20.66
CA PRO A 45 4.44 -22.49 -19.89
C PRO A 45 4.70 -21.11 -19.28
N ALA A 46 5.26 -21.05 -18.08
CA ALA A 46 5.54 -19.79 -17.38
C ALA A 46 6.40 -18.87 -18.26
N ILE A 47 5.73 -18.05 -19.05
CA ILE A 47 6.34 -17.16 -20.04
C ILE A 47 6.70 -15.87 -19.31
N ARG A 48 7.99 -15.57 -19.21
CA ARG A 48 8.47 -14.29 -18.69
C ARG A 48 8.76 -13.38 -19.88
N ALA A 49 7.80 -12.54 -20.25
CA ALA A 49 8.07 -11.40 -21.10
C ALA A 49 8.96 -10.38 -20.34
N GLY A 50 9.93 -9.76 -20.99
CA GLY A 50 10.64 -8.62 -20.42
C GLY A 50 9.68 -7.43 -20.24
N GLU A 51 10.00 -6.51 -19.31
CA GLU A 51 9.11 -5.37 -18.95
C GLU A 51 8.61 -4.56 -20.15
N ASN A 52 9.41 -4.46 -21.24
CA ASN A 52 9.09 -3.67 -22.42
C ASN A 52 9.10 -4.49 -23.72
N ARG A 53 8.86 -5.80 -23.65
CA ARG A 53 8.86 -6.70 -24.81
C ARG A 53 7.65 -7.63 -24.79
N LEU A 54 7.27 -8.08 -25.96
CA LEU A 54 6.34 -9.19 -26.11
C LEU A 54 7.04 -10.52 -25.77
N ALA A 55 6.23 -11.54 -25.49
CA ALA A 55 6.75 -12.83 -25.05
C ALA A 55 7.54 -13.60 -26.11
N GLY A 56 7.39 -13.25 -27.38
CA GLY A 56 8.04 -13.94 -28.48
C GLY A 56 7.29 -15.18 -28.94
N TYR A 57 6.01 -15.31 -28.58
CA TYR A 57 5.20 -16.49 -28.85
C TYR A 57 3.85 -16.12 -29.45
N HIS A 58 3.38 -16.97 -30.37
CA HIS A 58 2.05 -16.95 -30.96
C HIS A 58 1.27 -18.18 -30.50
N LEU A 59 0.09 -17.97 -29.94
CA LEU A 59 -0.85 -19.03 -29.58
C LEU A 59 -1.82 -19.26 -30.73
N LEU A 60 -1.76 -20.41 -31.35
CA LEU A 60 -2.67 -20.85 -32.42
C LEU A 60 -3.54 -22.00 -31.91
N HIS A 61 -4.86 -21.91 -32.02
CA HIS A 61 -5.77 -22.94 -31.54
C HIS A 61 -6.97 -23.10 -32.47
N ALA A 62 -7.68 -24.21 -32.35
CA ALA A 62 -8.85 -24.51 -33.15
C ALA A 62 -10.10 -24.62 -32.28
N HIS A 63 -11.16 -23.93 -32.69
CA HIS A 63 -12.49 -23.96 -32.06
C HIS A 63 -13.39 -25.05 -32.72
N PRO A 64 -13.65 -26.16 -32.03
CA PRO A 64 -14.50 -27.25 -32.62
C PRO A 64 -15.95 -26.85 -32.83
N LYS A 65 -16.42 -25.83 -32.15
CA LYS A 65 -17.76 -25.25 -32.33
C LYS A 65 -17.78 -24.09 -33.31
N GLY A 66 -16.60 -23.70 -33.84
CA GLY A 66 -16.41 -22.53 -34.66
C GLY A 66 -16.51 -21.21 -33.89
N GLY A 67 -16.35 -20.10 -34.61
CA GLY A 67 -16.53 -18.75 -34.09
C GLY A 67 -15.23 -17.96 -33.91
N PRO A 68 -15.36 -16.65 -33.61
CA PRO A 68 -14.22 -15.76 -33.41
C PRO A 68 -13.51 -16.02 -32.09
N LEU A 69 -12.47 -15.23 -31.82
CA LEU A 69 -11.74 -15.24 -30.55
C LEU A 69 -12.69 -15.03 -29.38
N SER A 70 -12.53 -15.84 -28.36
CA SER A 70 -13.25 -15.74 -27.08
C SER A 70 -12.61 -14.71 -26.15
N LYS A 71 -13.33 -14.30 -25.10
CA LYS A 71 -12.74 -13.48 -24.03
C LYS A 71 -11.56 -14.17 -23.36
N GLY A 72 -11.57 -15.52 -23.28
CA GLY A 72 -10.46 -16.29 -22.73
C GLY A 72 -9.19 -16.17 -23.55
N ASP A 73 -9.33 -16.17 -24.89
CA ASP A 73 -8.19 -16.04 -25.82
C ASP A 73 -7.57 -14.64 -25.73
N LEU A 74 -8.41 -13.62 -25.64
CA LEU A 74 -7.96 -12.23 -25.51
C LEU A 74 -7.31 -11.99 -24.13
N SER A 75 -7.84 -12.61 -23.07
CA SER A 75 -7.16 -12.60 -21.75
C SER A 75 -5.81 -13.32 -21.79
N ALA A 76 -5.71 -14.46 -22.48
CA ALA A 76 -4.44 -15.17 -22.62
C ALA A 76 -3.39 -14.35 -23.40
N LEU A 77 -3.82 -13.67 -24.49
CA LEU A 77 -3.00 -12.73 -25.25
C LEU A 77 -2.40 -11.65 -24.32
N PHE A 78 -3.26 -11.03 -23.52
CA PHE A 78 -2.92 -9.90 -22.67
C PHE A 78 -2.04 -10.31 -21.48
N LEU A 79 -2.47 -11.29 -20.67
CA LEU A 79 -1.78 -11.72 -19.45
C LEU A 79 -0.39 -12.30 -19.72
N ASN A 80 -0.23 -12.99 -20.85
CA ASN A 80 1.05 -13.58 -21.23
C ASN A 80 1.86 -12.69 -22.18
N ARG A 81 1.35 -11.50 -22.53
CA ARG A 81 1.99 -10.57 -23.49
C ARG A 81 2.41 -11.28 -24.79
N LEU A 82 1.55 -12.17 -25.29
CA LEU A 82 1.83 -12.92 -26.51
C LEU A 82 2.01 -11.98 -27.72
N ASP A 83 2.78 -12.41 -28.70
CA ASP A 83 2.91 -11.69 -29.97
C ASP A 83 1.56 -11.60 -30.69
N ALA A 84 0.82 -12.69 -30.65
CA ALA A 84 -0.56 -12.78 -31.17
C ALA A 84 -1.27 -14.02 -30.60
N VAL A 85 -2.60 -14.02 -30.73
CA VAL A 85 -3.47 -15.18 -30.56
C VAL A 85 -4.29 -15.37 -31.82
N SER A 86 -4.43 -16.61 -32.30
CA SER A 86 -5.25 -16.94 -33.48
C SER A 86 -6.16 -18.13 -33.21
N ALA A 87 -7.44 -17.99 -33.56
CA ALA A 87 -8.43 -19.04 -33.49
C ALA A 87 -8.85 -19.49 -34.91
N ILE A 88 -8.80 -20.78 -35.16
CA ILE A 88 -9.22 -21.40 -36.40
C ILE A 88 -10.66 -21.90 -36.20
N ASP A 89 -11.59 -21.51 -37.07
CA ASP A 89 -12.91 -22.09 -37.08
C ASP A 89 -12.84 -23.54 -37.63
N ALA A 90 -13.22 -24.52 -36.79
CA ALA A 90 -13.18 -25.95 -37.13
C ALA A 90 -14.58 -26.60 -37.12
N LYS A 91 -15.64 -25.82 -37.29
CA LYS A 91 -17.03 -26.28 -37.21
C LYS A 91 -17.43 -27.25 -38.32
N ASN A 92 -16.90 -27.13 -39.52
CA ASN A 92 -17.30 -27.87 -40.70
C ASN A 92 -16.55 -29.21 -40.80
N GLU A 93 -16.93 -30.23 -40.03
CA GLU A 93 -16.36 -31.59 -40.08
C GLU A 93 -14.82 -31.62 -40.06
N GLY A 94 -14.18 -30.71 -39.28
CA GLY A 94 -12.74 -30.59 -39.22
C GLY A 94 -12.10 -29.83 -40.38
N GLN A 95 -12.88 -29.37 -41.38
CA GLN A 95 -12.39 -28.47 -42.43
C GLN A 95 -12.09 -27.10 -41.81
N PRO A 96 -10.88 -26.57 -41.97
CA PRO A 96 -10.52 -25.26 -41.41
C PRO A 96 -11.31 -24.14 -42.13
N GLY A 97 -12.02 -23.36 -41.35
CA GLY A 97 -12.70 -22.13 -41.76
C GLY A 97 -11.78 -20.90 -41.67
N PRO A 98 -12.35 -19.72 -41.48
CA PRO A 98 -11.56 -18.50 -41.31
C PRO A 98 -10.74 -18.53 -40.03
N VAL A 99 -9.61 -17.83 -40.07
CA VAL A 99 -8.71 -17.62 -38.92
C VAL A 99 -8.91 -16.20 -38.40
N TYR A 100 -9.19 -16.10 -37.10
CA TYR A 100 -9.35 -14.84 -36.39
C TYR A 100 -8.08 -14.58 -35.57
N THR A 101 -7.43 -13.46 -35.81
CA THR A 101 -6.17 -13.11 -35.11
C THR A 101 -6.30 -11.81 -34.36
N ALA A 102 -5.73 -11.75 -33.16
CA ALA A 102 -5.57 -10.52 -32.38
C ALA A 102 -4.12 -10.33 -31.92
N HIS A 103 -3.73 -9.08 -31.78
CA HIS A 103 -2.48 -8.66 -31.18
C HIS A 103 -2.71 -7.51 -30.19
N LEU A 104 -1.77 -7.27 -29.27
CA LEU A 104 -1.86 -6.16 -28.31
C LEU A 104 -1.75 -4.80 -29.02
N THR A 105 -2.29 -3.77 -28.39
CA THR A 105 -2.06 -2.36 -28.75
C THR A 105 -1.03 -1.74 -27.79
N PRO A 106 -0.29 -0.69 -28.22
CA PRO A 106 0.62 0.00 -27.32
C PRO A 106 -0.12 0.62 -26.13
N PRO A 107 0.41 0.55 -24.90
CA PRO A 107 -0.22 1.14 -23.73
C PRO A 107 -0.45 2.64 -23.89
N GLY A 108 -1.62 3.13 -23.48
CA GLY A 108 -1.94 4.56 -23.51
C GLY A 108 -2.26 5.13 -24.90
N THR A 109 -2.58 4.30 -25.88
CA THR A 109 -3.02 4.74 -27.21
C THR A 109 -4.36 5.45 -27.08
N VAL A 110 -4.38 6.75 -27.37
CA VAL A 110 -5.58 7.58 -27.27
C VAL A 110 -6.60 7.16 -28.34
N GLY A 111 -7.79 6.76 -27.90
CA GLY A 111 -8.92 6.44 -28.79
C GLY A 111 -9.19 4.95 -29.01
N GLU A 112 -8.41 4.04 -28.47
CA GLU A 112 -8.71 2.61 -28.41
C GLU A 112 -9.25 2.26 -27.02
N GLU A 113 -10.46 1.71 -26.94
CA GLU A 113 -11.08 1.28 -25.66
C GLU A 113 -10.59 -0.10 -25.21
N GLU A 114 -9.87 -0.83 -26.10
CA GLU A 114 -9.42 -2.20 -25.88
C GLU A 114 -7.89 -2.31 -25.96
N ASP A 115 -7.32 -3.19 -25.12
CA ASP A 115 -5.87 -3.48 -25.04
C ASP A 115 -5.34 -4.30 -26.21
N TRP A 116 -6.20 -4.64 -27.16
CA TRP A 116 -5.91 -5.47 -28.32
C TRP A 116 -6.67 -5.00 -29.55
N ARG A 117 -6.10 -5.34 -30.69
CA ARG A 117 -6.76 -5.16 -31.99
C ARG A 117 -7.04 -6.51 -32.59
N ILE A 118 -8.33 -6.76 -32.96
CA ILE A 118 -8.76 -7.93 -33.72
C ILE A 118 -8.61 -7.59 -35.19
N LEU A 119 -7.87 -8.44 -35.93
CA LEU A 119 -7.68 -8.29 -37.36
C LEU A 119 -8.88 -8.87 -38.14
N PRO A 120 -9.13 -8.40 -39.38
CA PRO A 120 -10.10 -9.04 -40.25
C PRO A 120 -9.79 -10.53 -40.42
N PRO A 121 -10.82 -11.42 -40.37
CA PRO A 121 -10.59 -12.85 -40.53
C PRO A 121 -10.02 -13.16 -41.91
N VAL A 122 -9.05 -14.07 -41.95
CA VAL A 122 -8.40 -14.49 -43.20
C VAL A 122 -8.67 -15.97 -43.49
N PRO A 123 -8.80 -16.41 -44.74
CA PRO A 123 -8.84 -17.83 -45.07
C PRO A 123 -7.53 -18.52 -44.67
N VAL A 124 -7.60 -19.80 -44.28
CA VAL A 124 -6.43 -20.60 -43.85
C VAL A 124 -5.30 -20.59 -44.88
N PHE A 125 -5.59 -20.59 -46.16
CA PHE A 125 -4.55 -20.59 -47.21
C PHE A 125 -3.80 -19.24 -47.33
N GLN A 126 -4.27 -18.18 -46.66
CA GLN A 126 -3.62 -16.87 -46.60
C GLN A 126 -2.95 -16.61 -45.27
N ILE A 127 -2.90 -17.59 -44.37
CA ILE A 127 -2.28 -17.40 -43.03
C ILE A 127 -0.78 -17.05 -43.12
N ASP A 128 -0.10 -17.50 -44.16
CA ASP A 128 1.30 -17.23 -44.44
C ASP A 128 1.53 -15.87 -45.13
N ASP A 129 0.52 -15.30 -45.79
CA ASP A 129 0.59 -14.01 -46.49
C ASP A 129 0.65 -12.84 -45.48
N PHE A 130 0.28 -13.10 -44.25
CA PHE A 130 0.23 -12.11 -43.20
C PHE A 130 1.58 -12.02 -42.50
N ASP A 131 2.34 -10.94 -42.74
CA ASP A 131 3.63 -10.69 -42.08
C ASP A 131 3.43 -10.22 -40.64
N LEU A 132 3.00 -11.18 -39.78
CA LEU A 132 2.87 -10.95 -38.34
C LEU A 132 4.24 -10.54 -37.73
N GLY A 133 5.36 -10.97 -38.31
CA GLY A 133 6.71 -10.61 -37.84
C GLY A 133 7.00 -9.12 -37.95
N ALA A 134 6.65 -8.52 -39.09
CA ALA A 134 6.79 -7.09 -39.30
C ALA A 134 5.87 -6.29 -38.34
N GLN A 135 4.63 -6.74 -38.16
CA GLN A 135 3.69 -6.09 -37.23
C GLN A 135 4.15 -6.18 -35.78
N VAL A 136 4.58 -7.35 -35.33
CA VAL A 136 5.11 -7.56 -33.97
C VAL A 136 6.36 -6.70 -33.76
N SER A 137 7.26 -6.61 -34.74
CA SER A 137 8.45 -5.76 -34.65
C SER A 137 8.09 -4.27 -34.55
N ALA A 138 7.14 -3.80 -35.36
CA ALA A 138 6.63 -2.43 -35.30
C ALA A 138 5.98 -2.14 -33.93
N LEU A 139 5.18 -3.05 -33.42
CA LEU A 139 4.54 -2.95 -32.11
C LEU A 139 5.59 -2.91 -30.97
N GLU A 140 6.62 -3.76 -31.01
CA GLU A 140 7.72 -3.72 -30.05
C GLU A 140 8.50 -2.40 -30.10
N GLU A 141 8.71 -1.83 -31.31
CA GLU A 141 9.32 -0.51 -31.43
C GLU A 141 8.45 0.59 -30.83
N GLU A 142 7.13 0.52 -31.02
CA GLU A 142 6.17 1.47 -30.44
C GLU A 142 6.13 1.34 -28.92
N ILE A 143 6.05 0.12 -28.38
CA ILE A 143 6.13 -0.15 -26.94
C ILE A 143 7.45 0.37 -26.36
N ALA A 144 8.58 0.08 -27.01
CA ALA A 144 9.89 0.55 -26.58
C ALA A 144 10.06 2.08 -26.68
N ARG A 145 9.41 2.72 -27.68
CA ARG A 145 9.41 4.19 -27.82
C ARG A 145 8.54 4.82 -26.72
N ALA A 146 7.36 4.27 -26.47
CA ALA A 146 6.51 4.68 -25.37
C ALA A 146 7.23 4.56 -24.02
N ALA A 147 7.90 3.43 -23.78
CA ALA A 147 8.69 3.20 -22.57
C ALA A 147 9.84 4.23 -22.39
N ARG A 148 10.61 4.53 -23.45
CA ARG A 148 11.69 5.56 -23.38
C ARG A 148 11.13 6.96 -23.13
N THR A 149 9.99 7.30 -23.71
CA THR A 149 9.33 8.59 -23.48
C THR A 149 8.83 8.69 -22.03
N ARG A 150 8.44 7.56 -21.44
CA ARG A 150 8.04 7.42 -20.04
C ARG A 150 9.22 7.57 -19.09
N GLU A 151 10.33 6.84 -19.32
CA GLU A 151 11.54 6.95 -18.49
C GLU A 151 12.05 8.38 -18.42
N ALA A 152 11.96 9.13 -19.53
CA ALA A 152 12.32 10.54 -19.58
C ALA A 152 11.35 11.47 -18.84
N LYS A 153 10.10 11.04 -18.57
CA LYS A 153 9.04 11.79 -17.86
C LYS A 153 8.73 11.24 -16.47
N LYS A 154 9.37 10.15 -16.05
CA LYS A 154 9.01 9.40 -14.85
C LYS A 154 9.53 10.07 -13.58
N ASP A 155 8.82 11.11 -13.14
CA ASP A 155 9.05 11.70 -11.82
C ASP A 155 8.33 10.93 -10.68
N ARG A 156 7.31 10.12 -10.98
CA ARG A 156 6.47 9.43 -9.98
C ARG A 156 5.95 8.08 -10.47
N GLU A 157 5.88 7.09 -9.55
CA GLU A 157 5.20 5.81 -9.80
C GLU A 157 3.69 6.04 -9.92
N ARG A 158 3.04 5.46 -10.92
CA ARG A 158 1.59 5.56 -11.17
C ARG A 158 0.87 4.42 -10.48
N ALA A 159 -0.03 4.74 -9.56
CA ALA A 159 -0.67 3.78 -8.67
C ALA A 159 -2.16 3.61 -8.98
N LEU A 160 -2.59 2.35 -9.05
CA LEU A 160 -3.97 1.94 -8.99
C LEU A 160 -4.29 1.50 -7.56
N LEU A 161 -5.33 2.08 -6.97
CA LEU A 161 -5.73 1.80 -5.59
C LEU A 161 -6.92 0.85 -5.56
N VAL A 162 -6.87 -0.13 -4.66
CA VAL A 162 -7.94 -1.10 -4.43
C VAL A 162 -8.31 -1.11 -2.96
N GLN A 163 -9.56 -0.77 -2.67
CA GLN A 163 -10.17 -0.92 -1.35
C GLN A 163 -11.26 -1.97 -1.41
N ILE A 164 -11.27 -2.92 -0.48
CA ILE A 164 -12.34 -3.91 -0.37
C ILE A 164 -13.30 -3.46 0.72
N ASP A 165 -14.56 -3.30 0.32
CA ASP A 165 -15.67 -3.01 1.23
C ASP A 165 -16.31 -4.33 1.67
N GLN A 166 -16.33 -4.58 2.98
CA GLN A 166 -16.98 -5.74 3.60
C GLN A 166 -18.38 -5.42 4.14
N GLY A 167 -18.93 -4.26 3.79
CA GLY A 167 -20.18 -3.72 4.30
C GLY A 167 -19.95 -2.68 5.40
N GLU A 168 -18.80 -2.02 5.40
CA GLU A 168 -18.43 -0.95 6.30
C GLU A 168 -18.96 0.39 5.78
N PHE A 169 -19.49 1.23 6.66
CA PHE A 169 -20.07 2.54 6.28
C PHE A 169 -19.03 3.56 5.80
N ASP A 170 -17.73 3.28 5.99
CA ASP A 170 -16.62 4.22 5.75
C ASP A 170 -15.66 3.75 4.64
N ALA A 171 -16.06 2.83 3.78
CA ALA A 171 -15.19 2.23 2.76
C ALA A 171 -14.69 3.25 1.72
N GLU A 172 -15.53 4.23 1.33
CA GLU A 172 -15.13 5.32 0.43
C GLU A 172 -14.11 6.25 1.10
N GLU A 173 -14.34 6.60 2.36
CA GLU A 173 -13.40 7.43 3.14
C GLU A 173 -12.04 6.74 3.28
N ARG A 174 -12.02 5.41 3.51
CA ARG A 174 -10.79 4.61 3.55
C ARG A 174 -10.05 4.61 2.21
N LEU A 175 -10.79 4.57 1.09
CA LEU A 175 -10.20 4.65 -0.25
C LEU A 175 -9.61 6.04 -0.51
N ASP A 176 -10.27 7.09 -0.05
CA ASP A 176 -9.77 8.46 -0.14
C ASP A 176 -8.52 8.67 0.70
N GLU A 177 -8.51 8.16 1.94
CA GLU A 177 -7.34 8.16 2.81
C GLU A 177 -6.16 7.40 2.19
N LEU A 178 -6.41 6.24 1.57
CA LEU A 178 -5.40 5.48 0.83
C LEU A 178 -4.81 6.32 -0.31
N GLY A 179 -5.65 7.11 -0.98
CA GLY A 179 -5.23 8.05 -2.01
C GLY A 179 -4.32 9.17 -1.49
N GLU A 180 -4.60 9.70 -0.32
CA GLU A 180 -3.74 10.70 0.33
C GLU A 180 -2.41 10.09 0.78
N LEU A 181 -2.42 8.87 1.31
CA LEU A 181 -1.21 8.11 1.65
C LEU A 181 -0.33 7.90 0.42
N ALA A 182 -0.91 7.42 -0.69
CA ALA A 182 -0.18 7.18 -1.94
C ALA A 182 0.48 8.48 -2.47
N ARG A 183 -0.26 9.59 -2.48
CA ARG A 183 0.29 10.90 -2.88
C ARG A 183 1.40 11.37 -1.95
N THR A 184 1.26 11.13 -0.65
CA THR A 184 2.28 11.49 0.35
C THR A 184 3.55 10.67 0.17
N ALA A 185 3.43 9.39 -0.21
CA ALA A 185 4.56 8.54 -0.60
C ALA A 185 5.21 8.94 -1.93
N GLY A 186 4.60 9.88 -2.67
CA GLY A 186 5.11 10.36 -3.96
C GLY A 186 4.53 9.68 -5.18
N ALA A 187 3.54 8.78 -5.03
CA ALA A 187 2.85 8.15 -6.15
C ALA A 187 1.80 9.07 -6.79
N GLU A 188 1.60 8.91 -8.10
CA GLU A 188 0.48 9.48 -8.83
C GLU A 188 -0.70 8.50 -8.81
N VAL A 189 -1.81 8.87 -8.19
CA VAL A 189 -3.02 8.03 -8.16
C VAL A 189 -3.77 8.19 -9.47
N VAL A 190 -3.75 7.15 -10.32
CA VAL A 190 -4.39 7.15 -11.64
C VAL A 190 -5.77 6.53 -11.63
N TYR A 191 -6.06 5.66 -10.66
CA TYR A 191 -7.37 5.01 -10.53
C TYR A 191 -7.64 4.58 -9.10
N LYS A 192 -8.92 4.58 -8.72
CA LYS A 192 -9.42 4.10 -7.44
C LYS A 192 -10.52 3.10 -7.68
N GLU A 193 -10.43 1.93 -7.07
CA GLU A 193 -11.41 0.86 -7.16
C GLU A 193 -11.94 0.47 -5.80
N LEU A 194 -13.24 0.55 -5.61
CA LEU A 194 -13.95 0.02 -4.44
C LEU A 194 -14.62 -1.29 -4.81
N ILE A 195 -14.22 -2.38 -4.16
CA ILE A 195 -14.72 -3.73 -4.44
C ILE A 195 -15.57 -4.21 -3.27
N TYR A 196 -16.87 -4.33 -3.48
CA TYR A 196 -17.76 -4.88 -2.45
C TYR A 196 -17.62 -6.41 -2.34
N ARG A 197 -17.23 -6.90 -1.16
CA ARG A 197 -17.13 -8.33 -0.86
C ARG A 197 -17.32 -8.65 0.61
N ARG A 198 -18.37 -9.43 0.95
CA ARG A 198 -18.59 -9.91 2.33
C ARG A 198 -17.53 -10.92 2.80
N ASN A 199 -17.07 -11.79 1.90
CA ASN A 199 -16.09 -12.84 2.23
C ASN A 199 -14.83 -12.67 1.40
N LEU A 200 -13.70 -12.47 2.06
CA LEU A 200 -12.38 -12.41 1.41
C LEU A 200 -11.96 -13.81 0.95
N LYS A 201 -11.42 -13.92 -0.26
CA LYS A 201 -10.78 -15.16 -0.69
C LYS A 201 -9.41 -15.30 -0.02
N ALA A 202 -9.09 -16.52 0.42
CA ALA A 202 -7.83 -16.78 1.13
C ALA A 202 -6.57 -16.48 0.29
N GLY A 203 -6.63 -16.72 -1.04
CA GLY A 203 -5.48 -16.55 -1.92
C GLY A 203 -5.25 -15.09 -2.32
N THR A 204 -6.12 -14.53 -3.14
CA THR A 204 -5.89 -13.25 -3.82
C THR A 204 -6.77 -12.10 -3.31
N LEU A 205 -7.50 -12.26 -2.22
CA LEU A 205 -8.53 -11.36 -1.69
C LEU A 205 -9.71 -11.14 -2.65
N VAL A 206 -9.44 -10.98 -3.94
CA VAL A 206 -10.40 -10.79 -5.04
C VAL A 206 -10.40 -12.00 -5.98
N GLY A 207 -11.44 -12.15 -6.83
CA GLY A 207 -11.49 -13.26 -7.81
C GLY A 207 -10.55 -13.04 -8.99
N ALA A 208 -10.20 -14.14 -9.69
CA ALA A 208 -9.34 -14.09 -10.87
C ALA A 208 -9.86 -13.09 -11.94
N GLY A 209 -11.17 -13.11 -12.26
CA GLY A 209 -11.74 -12.18 -13.23
C GLY A 209 -11.63 -10.70 -12.82
N LYS A 210 -11.66 -10.38 -11.50
CA LYS A 210 -11.43 -9.00 -11.06
C LYS A 210 -9.96 -8.62 -11.13
N LEU A 211 -9.04 -9.57 -10.90
CA LEU A 211 -7.61 -9.34 -11.12
C LEU A 211 -7.30 -9.09 -12.60
N GLU A 212 -7.92 -9.84 -13.51
CA GLU A 212 -7.80 -9.61 -14.94
C GLU A 212 -8.28 -8.21 -15.34
N GLU A 213 -9.43 -7.78 -14.82
CA GLU A 213 -9.97 -6.42 -15.05
C GLU A 213 -9.02 -5.34 -14.51
N LEU A 214 -8.50 -5.52 -13.28
CA LEU A 214 -7.55 -4.58 -12.68
C LEU A 214 -6.24 -4.53 -13.48
N THR A 215 -5.77 -5.68 -14.00
CA THR A 215 -4.56 -5.76 -14.81
C THR A 215 -4.76 -5.03 -16.15
N SER A 216 -5.89 -5.26 -16.83
CA SER A 216 -6.25 -4.55 -18.06
C SER A 216 -6.31 -3.04 -17.82
N ARG A 217 -6.98 -2.62 -16.75
CA ARG A 217 -7.08 -1.21 -16.40
C ARG A 217 -5.73 -0.58 -16.05
N ALA A 218 -4.87 -1.32 -15.33
CA ALA A 218 -3.52 -0.86 -15.02
C ALA A 218 -2.68 -0.67 -16.29
N TYR A 219 -2.81 -1.57 -17.25
CA TYR A 219 -2.14 -1.46 -18.54
C TYR A 219 -2.63 -0.23 -19.32
N HIS A 220 -3.95 -0.04 -19.41
CA HIS A 220 -4.58 1.11 -20.10
C HIS A 220 -4.15 2.44 -19.51
N LEU A 221 -4.13 2.51 -18.17
CA LEU A 221 -3.75 3.71 -17.42
C LEU A 221 -2.25 3.83 -17.22
N ASP A 222 -1.45 2.90 -17.76
CA ASP A 222 0.00 2.88 -17.57
C ASP A 222 0.40 2.94 -16.09
N ALA A 223 -0.26 2.12 -15.26
CA ALA A 223 0.04 2.02 -13.85
C ALA A 223 1.21 1.05 -13.60
N ASP A 224 2.13 1.44 -12.72
CA ASP A 224 3.29 0.66 -12.32
C ASP A 224 3.04 -0.16 -11.06
N LEU A 225 2.08 0.29 -10.25
CA LEU A 225 1.90 -0.12 -8.87
C LEU A 225 0.44 -0.37 -8.55
N LEU A 226 0.16 -1.48 -7.89
CA LEU A 226 -1.15 -1.82 -7.33
C LEU A 226 -1.09 -1.71 -5.81
N ILE A 227 -1.91 -0.85 -5.22
CA ILE A 227 -1.94 -0.60 -3.78
C ILE A 227 -3.26 -1.10 -3.20
N PHE A 228 -3.19 -2.04 -2.24
CA PHE A 228 -4.35 -2.52 -1.50
C PHE A 228 -4.52 -1.78 -0.18
N GLY A 229 -5.75 -1.38 0.12
CA GLY A 229 -6.10 -0.77 1.41
C GLY A 229 -6.12 -1.78 2.57
N GLN A 230 -6.26 -3.08 2.27
CA GLN A 230 -6.15 -4.17 3.24
C GLN A 230 -4.70 -4.63 3.40
N GLU A 231 -4.37 -5.12 4.59
CA GLU A 231 -3.09 -5.79 4.82
C GLU A 231 -3.02 -7.11 4.03
N LEU A 232 -1.94 -7.32 3.32
CA LEU A 232 -1.69 -8.51 2.51
C LEU A 232 -0.74 -9.47 3.23
N GLY A 233 -1.12 -10.74 3.29
CA GLY A 233 -0.15 -11.78 3.63
C GLY A 233 0.94 -11.92 2.54
N ALA A 234 2.12 -12.38 2.92
CA ALA A 234 3.24 -12.56 1.99
C ALA A 234 2.92 -13.46 0.78
N ALA A 235 2.08 -14.48 0.98
CA ALA A 235 1.63 -15.36 -0.09
C ALA A 235 0.63 -14.65 -1.02
N GLN A 236 -0.29 -13.88 -0.45
CA GLN A 236 -1.30 -13.14 -1.19
C GLN A 236 -0.67 -12.07 -2.10
N ALA A 237 0.25 -11.27 -1.58
CA ALA A 237 0.95 -10.27 -2.38
C ALA A 237 1.63 -10.90 -3.59
N ARG A 238 2.38 -12.00 -3.39
CA ARG A 238 3.05 -12.71 -4.49
C ARG A 238 2.09 -13.32 -5.50
N GLU A 239 0.97 -13.88 -5.05
CA GLU A 239 -0.03 -14.48 -5.93
C GLU A 239 -0.68 -13.40 -6.80
N ILE A 240 -0.96 -12.22 -6.23
CA ILE A 240 -1.46 -11.07 -6.96
C ILE A 240 -0.39 -10.53 -7.93
N GLU A 241 0.87 -10.38 -7.50
CA GLU A 241 1.98 -9.98 -8.37
C GLU A 241 2.18 -10.95 -9.55
N ALA A 242 2.11 -12.26 -9.27
CA ALA A 242 2.24 -13.28 -10.31
C ALA A 242 1.06 -13.25 -11.30
N ALA A 243 -0.15 -12.94 -10.83
CA ALA A 243 -1.35 -12.86 -11.66
C ALA A 243 -1.44 -11.57 -12.48
N THR A 244 -0.91 -10.45 -11.94
CA THR A 244 -1.05 -9.13 -12.56
C THR A 244 0.21 -8.66 -13.29
N GLY A 245 1.38 -9.19 -12.93
CA GLY A 245 2.68 -8.70 -13.40
C GLY A 245 3.06 -7.32 -12.86
N LEU A 246 2.26 -6.74 -11.94
CA LEU A 246 2.49 -5.43 -11.33
C LEU A 246 3.19 -5.57 -9.97
N LYS A 247 3.92 -4.55 -9.58
CA LYS A 247 4.38 -4.40 -8.19
C LYS A 247 3.17 -4.22 -7.29
N VAL A 248 3.07 -5.00 -6.22
CA VAL A 248 1.94 -4.98 -5.28
C VAL A 248 2.42 -4.60 -3.89
N ILE A 249 1.81 -3.57 -3.33
CA ILE A 249 2.02 -3.19 -1.95
C ILE A 249 0.68 -3.06 -1.22
N ASP A 250 0.73 -3.14 0.09
CA ASP A 250 -0.43 -2.90 0.94
C ASP A 250 -0.31 -1.57 1.72
N ARG A 251 -1.37 -1.24 2.43
CA ARG A 251 -1.42 -0.03 3.26
C ARG A 251 -0.28 0.02 4.30
N THR A 252 0.08 -1.12 4.88
CA THR A 252 1.16 -1.21 5.87
C THR A 252 2.51 -0.84 5.27
N GLN A 253 2.85 -1.40 4.10
CA GLN A 253 4.08 -1.07 3.40
C GLN A 253 4.10 0.40 2.97
N LEU A 254 2.98 0.92 2.47
CA LEU A 254 2.84 2.32 2.07
C LEU A 254 3.12 3.28 3.25
N ILE A 255 2.58 3.00 4.43
CA ILE A 255 2.83 3.78 5.65
C ILE A 255 4.31 3.72 6.05
N LEU A 256 4.93 2.52 5.97
CA LEU A 256 6.35 2.33 6.27
C LEU A 256 7.24 3.14 5.31
N ASP A 257 6.88 3.21 4.03
CA ASP A 257 7.62 3.98 3.03
C ASP A 257 7.48 5.49 3.29
N ILE A 258 6.30 5.97 3.68
CA ILE A 258 6.10 7.38 4.10
C ILE A 258 6.95 7.70 5.33
N PHE A 259 6.99 6.80 6.31
CA PHE A 259 7.81 6.99 7.49
C PHE A 259 9.30 7.01 7.16
N ALA A 260 9.75 6.18 6.22
CA ALA A 260 11.14 6.20 5.74
C ALA A 260 11.51 7.54 5.09
N LEU A 261 10.60 8.14 4.32
CA LEU A 261 10.77 9.45 3.71
C LEU A 261 10.87 10.59 4.75
N HIS A 262 10.11 10.49 5.84
CA HIS A 262 10.03 11.55 6.86
C HIS A 262 10.95 11.31 8.08
N ALA A 263 11.65 10.18 8.17
CA ALA A 263 12.54 9.84 9.26
C ALA A 263 13.76 10.78 9.32
N GLN A 264 13.68 11.82 10.14
CA GLN A 264 14.76 12.76 10.40
C GLN A 264 15.43 12.43 11.74
N GLY A 265 16.72 12.11 11.70
CA GLY A 265 17.50 11.76 12.88
C GLY A 265 17.77 10.27 13.01
N VAL A 266 18.74 9.92 13.85
CA VAL A 266 19.24 8.54 13.96
C VAL A 266 18.18 7.62 14.55
N GLU A 267 17.50 8.04 15.60
CA GLU A 267 16.53 7.21 16.33
C GLU A 267 15.31 6.88 15.47
N SER A 268 14.69 7.88 14.80
CA SER A 268 13.55 7.66 13.93
C SER A 268 13.90 6.74 12.75
N ARG A 269 15.11 6.86 12.19
CA ARG A 269 15.58 5.96 11.12
C ARG A 269 15.73 4.52 11.61
N LEU A 270 16.29 4.32 12.82
CA LEU A 270 16.41 2.99 13.41
C LEU A 270 15.04 2.36 13.69
N GLN A 271 14.07 3.15 14.16
CA GLN A 271 12.70 2.69 14.40
C GLN A 271 12.00 2.26 13.10
N VAL A 272 12.11 3.08 12.06
CA VAL A 272 11.52 2.77 10.74
C VAL A 272 12.19 1.53 10.14
N GLU A 273 13.53 1.44 10.17
CA GLU A 273 14.25 0.27 9.68
C GLU A 273 13.84 -1.01 10.43
N LEU A 274 13.68 -0.92 11.76
CA LEU A 274 13.21 -2.02 12.57
C LEU A 274 11.81 -2.48 12.14
N ALA A 275 10.88 -1.54 11.95
CA ALA A 275 9.53 -1.85 11.49
C ALA A 275 9.51 -2.47 10.09
N GLN A 276 10.25 -1.89 9.14
CA GLN A 276 10.37 -2.42 7.78
C GLN A 276 10.94 -3.84 7.77
N LEU A 277 11.99 -4.11 8.53
CA LEU A 277 12.58 -5.45 8.60
C LEU A 277 11.62 -6.48 9.24
N ARG A 278 10.87 -6.11 10.28
CA ARG A 278 9.85 -6.97 10.88
C ARG A 278 8.74 -7.31 9.89
N TYR A 279 8.26 -6.31 9.17
CA TYR A 279 7.24 -6.48 8.14
C TYR A 279 7.73 -7.31 6.94
N MET A 280 8.96 -7.10 6.48
CA MET A 280 9.54 -7.82 5.34
C MET A 280 9.99 -9.25 5.69
N LYS A 281 10.36 -9.53 6.95
CA LYS A 281 10.88 -10.83 7.37
C LYS A 281 10.00 -12.02 6.96
N PRO A 282 8.67 -12.06 7.22
CA PRO A 282 7.82 -13.17 6.77
C PRO A 282 7.69 -13.23 5.24
N ARG A 283 7.80 -12.11 4.55
CA ARG A 283 7.71 -12.01 3.08
C ARG A 283 8.94 -12.59 2.39
N LEU A 284 10.13 -12.37 2.93
CA LEU A 284 11.39 -12.94 2.43
C LEU A 284 11.47 -14.45 2.70
N LEU A 285 10.99 -14.92 3.84
CA LEU A 285 10.98 -16.34 4.20
C LEU A 285 10.06 -17.19 3.30
N GLY A 286 8.97 -16.61 2.81
CA GLY A 286 8.05 -17.31 1.91
C GLY A 286 8.57 -17.49 0.47
N ALA A 287 9.50 -16.65 0.00
CA ALA A 287 10.09 -16.77 -1.34
C ALA A 287 10.96 -18.02 -1.50
N GLY A 288 11.59 -18.50 -0.43
CA GLY A 288 12.46 -19.66 -0.47
C GLY A 288 11.80 -21.02 -0.41
N ALA A 289 10.63 -21.11 0.21
CA ALA A 289 9.87 -22.36 0.26
C ALA A 289 9.34 -22.78 -1.13
N GLN A 290 9.12 -21.82 -2.04
CA GLN A 290 8.74 -22.13 -3.43
C GLN A 290 9.94 -22.49 -4.31
N LEU A 291 11.10 -21.87 -4.11
CA LEU A 291 12.33 -22.24 -4.83
C LEU A 291 12.79 -23.65 -4.48
N SER A 292 12.60 -24.12 -3.24
CA SER A 292 12.90 -25.50 -2.85
C SER A 292 11.88 -26.51 -3.43
N ARG A 293 10.62 -26.10 -3.66
CA ARG A 293 9.60 -26.95 -4.33
C ARG A 293 9.81 -27.06 -5.84
N ILE A 294 10.31 -26.02 -6.48
CA ILE A 294 10.61 -26.01 -7.93
C ILE A 294 11.93 -26.75 -8.23
N GLY A 295 12.89 -26.81 -7.28
CA GLY A 295 14.12 -27.57 -7.40
C GLY A 295 13.98 -29.06 -7.06
N GLY A 296 12.82 -29.51 -6.52
CA GLY A 296 12.57 -30.87 -6.05
C GLY A 296 11.74 -31.76 -6.99
N GLY A 297 11.38 -31.29 -8.18
CA GLY A 297 10.59 -32.02 -9.16
C GLY A 297 11.43 -32.87 -10.12
N GLY A 298 11.91 -34.02 -9.70
CA GLY A 298 12.57 -34.96 -10.61
C GLY A 298 13.18 -36.16 -9.90
N GLY A 299 12.44 -37.28 -9.79
CA GLY A 299 13.04 -38.59 -9.61
C GLY A 299 12.85 -39.23 -8.25
N SER A 300 11.85 -40.12 -8.18
CA SER A 300 11.77 -41.20 -7.20
C SER A 300 12.98 -42.12 -7.31
N ALA A 301 13.80 -42.26 -6.28
CA ALA A 301 14.53 -43.48 -5.96
C ALA A 301 14.97 -43.46 -4.49
N ALA A 302 14.67 -44.56 -3.81
CA ALA A 302 15.10 -44.84 -2.47
C ALA A 302 16.63 -44.87 -2.36
N GLY A 303 17.18 -44.24 -1.33
CA GLY A 303 18.58 -44.34 -1.00
C GLY A 303 19.09 -43.07 -0.32
N GLY A 304 19.36 -43.18 1.00
CA GLY A 304 19.90 -42.08 1.79
C GLY A 304 21.16 -41.46 1.19
N ALA A 305 21.06 -40.23 0.78
CA ALA A 305 22.19 -39.44 0.35
C ALA A 305 22.32 -38.21 1.27
N ILE A 306 23.34 -38.24 2.09
CA ILE A 306 23.94 -37.10 2.78
C ILE A 306 24.39 -36.15 1.68
N GLY A 307 23.78 -34.93 1.53
CA GLY A 307 24.33 -33.90 0.67
C GLY A 307 23.41 -33.10 -0.23
N THR A 308 22.07 -33.07 -0.02
CA THR A 308 21.16 -32.25 -0.78
C THR A 308 20.65 -31.03 0.01
N ARG A 309 21.57 -30.24 0.56
CA ARG A 309 21.29 -28.82 0.86
C ARG A 309 21.66 -28.04 -0.38
N GLY A 310 20.68 -27.74 -1.23
CA GLY A 310 20.89 -26.95 -2.43
C GLY A 310 21.38 -25.53 -2.10
N PRO A 311 22.15 -24.86 -2.99
CA PRO A 311 22.69 -23.52 -2.78
C PRO A 311 21.60 -22.45 -2.50
N GLY A 312 20.31 -22.76 -2.77
CA GLY A 312 19.18 -21.90 -2.45
C GLY A 312 18.77 -21.91 -0.97
N GLU A 313 18.85 -23.06 -0.27
CA GLU A 313 18.57 -23.14 1.17
C GLU A 313 19.59 -22.40 2.01
N THR A 314 20.87 -22.54 1.67
CA THR A 314 21.95 -21.82 2.37
C THR A 314 21.87 -20.30 2.20
N LYS A 315 21.44 -19.82 1.04
CA LYS A 315 21.27 -18.37 0.80
C LYS A 315 20.14 -17.79 1.65
N LEU A 316 19.01 -18.47 1.71
CA LEU A 316 17.86 -18.05 2.54
C LEU A 316 18.16 -18.09 4.04
N GLU A 317 18.86 -19.10 4.50
CA GLU A 317 19.24 -19.22 5.90
C GLU A 317 20.26 -18.14 6.29
N LEU A 318 21.17 -17.80 5.40
CA LEU A 318 22.09 -16.69 5.58
C LEU A 318 21.35 -15.33 5.60
N ASP A 319 20.41 -15.12 4.69
CA ASP A 319 19.62 -13.88 4.66
C ASP A 319 18.73 -13.75 5.91
N ARG A 320 18.11 -14.86 6.35
CA ARG A 320 17.35 -14.91 7.62
C ARG A 320 18.23 -14.55 8.82
N ARG A 321 19.44 -15.10 8.88
CA ARG A 321 20.39 -14.83 9.97
C ARG A 321 20.79 -13.36 9.97
N ARG A 322 21.15 -12.80 8.82
CA ARG A 322 21.47 -11.37 8.66
C ARG A 322 20.34 -10.46 9.12
N ILE A 323 19.09 -10.78 8.76
CA ILE A 323 17.92 -10.02 9.19
C ILE A 323 17.75 -10.10 10.71
N ASN A 324 17.87 -11.29 11.30
CA ASN A 324 17.76 -11.45 12.75
C ASN A 324 18.87 -10.72 13.50
N ASP A 325 20.10 -10.80 13.02
CA ASP A 325 21.25 -10.08 13.61
C ASP A 325 21.03 -8.57 13.53
N ARG A 326 20.49 -8.09 12.38
CA ARG A 326 20.17 -6.66 12.20
C ARG A 326 19.04 -6.22 13.12
N LEU A 327 17.97 -7.00 13.26
CA LEU A 327 16.88 -6.73 14.20
C LEU A 327 17.39 -6.61 15.63
N SER A 328 18.18 -7.58 16.10
CA SER A 328 18.76 -7.55 17.45
C SER A 328 19.69 -6.36 17.67
N PHE A 329 20.46 -5.97 16.65
CA PHE A 329 21.30 -4.79 16.72
C PHE A 329 20.46 -3.50 16.86
N LEU A 330 19.40 -3.36 16.05
CA LEU A 330 18.51 -2.18 16.08
C LEU A 330 17.78 -2.07 17.41
N GLU A 331 17.28 -3.18 17.96
CA GLU A 331 16.61 -3.23 19.26
C GLU A 331 17.54 -2.74 20.38
N LYS A 332 18.79 -3.23 20.44
CA LYS A 332 19.80 -2.77 21.41
C LYS A 332 20.14 -1.28 21.28
N GLN A 333 20.20 -0.76 20.04
CA GLN A 333 20.46 0.67 19.82
C GLN A 333 19.31 1.55 20.33
N LEU A 334 18.07 1.10 20.17
CA LEU A 334 16.89 1.81 20.64
C LEU A 334 16.73 1.77 22.16
N GLU A 335 17.09 0.64 22.80
CA GLU A 335 17.12 0.54 24.27
C GLU A 335 18.08 1.56 24.89
N GLY A 336 19.26 1.77 24.30
CA GLY A 336 20.21 2.80 24.77
C GLY A 336 19.68 4.24 24.64
N GLY A 337 18.73 4.49 23.73
CA GLY A 337 18.03 5.77 23.58
C GLY A 337 17.03 6.05 24.72
N SER A 338 16.36 5.02 25.23
CA SER A 338 15.33 5.15 26.28
C SER A 338 15.92 5.67 27.59
N LEU A 339 17.11 5.23 27.98
CA LEU A 339 17.80 5.69 29.18
C LEU A 339 18.12 7.20 29.16
N ARG A 340 18.51 7.72 27.98
CA ARG A 340 18.77 9.16 27.82
C ARG A 340 17.49 10.00 27.90
N ARG A 341 16.34 9.43 27.50
CA ARG A 341 15.03 10.10 27.64
C ARG A 341 14.63 10.20 29.11
N GLU A 342 14.77 9.12 29.85
CA GLU A 342 14.48 9.09 31.28
C GLU A 342 15.31 10.12 32.07
N GLU A 343 16.59 10.30 31.74
CA GLU A 343 17.44 11.35 32.35
C GLU A 343 16.92 12.76 32.02
N ARG A 344 16.45 12.99 30.78
CA ARG A 344 15.87 14.29 30.40
C ARG A 344 14.54 14.53 31.11
N ARG A 345 13.72 13.50 31.29
CA ARG A 345 12.47 13.56 32.05
C ARG A 345 12.74 14.01 33.50
N LYS A 346 13.63 13.34 34.21
CA LYS A 346 14.04 13.72 35.56
C LYS A 346 14.58 15.15 35.68
N SER A 347 15.20 15.67 34.62
CA SER A 347 15.65 17.06 34.53
C SER A 347 14.51 18.06 34.34
N ARG A 348 13.42 17.67 33.64
CA ARG A 348 12.24 18.53 33.43
C ARG A 348 11.35 18.58 34.67
N GLU A 349 11.14 17.46 35.34
CA GLU A 349 10.41 17.36 36.63
C GLU A 349 10.98 18.30 37.71
N ARG A 350 12.27 18.65 37.60
CA ARG A 350 12.93 19.63 38.51
C ARG A 350 12.57 21.09 38.21
N ASN A 351 12.02 21.39 37.04
CA ASN A 351 11.81 22.78 36.63
C ASN A 351 10.34 23.22 36.68
N ASP A 352 9.40 22.35 37.10
CA ASP A 352 7.94 22.60 37.26
C ASP A 352 7.28 23.30 36.06
N ILE A 353 7.79 23.09 34.82
CA ILE A 353 7.20 23.66 33.60
C ILE A 353 6.20 22.67 33.02
N PRO A 354 4.90 23.03 32.94
CA PRO A 354 3.88 22.14 32.38
C PRO A 354 4.14 21.75 30.93
N VAL A 355 3.79 20.50 30.58
CA VAL A 355 3.95 19.93 29.25
C VAL A 355 2.58 19.57 28.68
N VAL A 356 2.28 20.07 27.48
CA VAL A 356 1.08 19.74 26.72
C VAL A 356 1.47 18.97 25.47
N SER A 357 1.04 17.71 25.36
CA SER A 357 1.24 16.91 24.14
C SER A 357 0.08 17.09 23.16
N ILE A 358 0.39 17.52 21.95
CA ILE A 358 -0.58 17.71 20.87
C ILE A 358 -0.73 16.39 20.13
N VAL A 359 -1.89 15.75 20.29
CA VAL A 359 -2.26 14.48 19.67
C VAL A 359 -3.40 14.68 18.69
N GLY A 360 -3.62 13.71 17.82
CA GLY A 360 -4.75 13.77 16.87
C GLY A 360 -4.42 13.09 15.56
N TYR A 361 -5.43 12.98 14.72
CA TYR A 361 -5.31 12.31 13.41
C TYR A 361 -4.30 13.00 12.49
N THR A 362 -3.79 12.27 11.49
CA THR A 362 -2.96 12.88 10.44
C THR A 362 -3.73 14.01 9.76
N ASN A 363 -3.03 15.10 9.40
CA ASN A 363 -3.61 16.28 8.74
C ASN A 363 -4.68 17.06 9.55
N ALA A 364 -4.86 16.77 10.84
CA ALA A 364 -5.78 17.56 11.69
C ALA A 364 -5.27 19.00 12.00
N GLY A 365 -4.02 19.32 11.64
CA GLY A 365 -3.44 20.64 11.82
C GLY A 365 -2.61 20.82 13.10
N LYS A 366 -2.12 19.74 13.71
CA LYS A 366 -1.30 19.74 14.93
C LYS A 366 -0.08 20.67 14.85
N SER A 367 0.73 20.53 13.82
CA SER A 367 1.93 21.36 13.60
C SER A 367 1.59 22.82 13.31
N THR A 368 0.44 23.08 12.68
CA THR A 368 -0.07 24.46 12.47
C THR A 368 -0.46 25.08 13.80
N LEU A 369 -1.12 24.32 14.66
CA LEU A 369 -1.54 24.76 15.99
C LEU A 369 -0.34 25.01 16.90
N LEU A 370 0.68 24.13 16.87
CA LEU A 370 1.95 24.37 17.57
C LEU A 370 2.60 25.70 17.16
N ASN A 371 2.58 26.04 15.85
CA ASN A 371 3.09 27.31 15.37
C ASN A 371 2.25 28.51 15.87
N ALA A 372 0.94 28.36 16.00
CA ALA A 372 0.05 29.40 16.53
C ALA A 372 0.31 29.67 18.03
N PHE A 373 0.54 28.63 18.83
CA PHE A 373 0.84 28.79 20.27
C PHE A 373 2.20 29.45 20.54
N THR A 374 3.16 29.24 19.66
CA THR A 374 4.56 29.66 19.92
C THR A 374 4.96 30.94 19.23
N HIS A 375 4.01 31.70 18.64
CA HIS A 375 4.25 32.93 17.87
C HIS A 375 5.42 32.83 16.87
N ALA A 376 5.66 31.65 16.32
CA ALA A 376 6.73 31.37 15.36
C ALA A 376 6.44 32.02 13.97
N ALA A 377 5.67 33.11 13.94
CA ALA A 377 5.40 33.88 12.72
C ALA A 377 6.65 34.60 12.17
N GLU A 378 7.65 34.80 13.02
CA GLU A 378 8.87 35.53 12.68
C GLU A 378 10.07 34.59 12.67
N ALA A 379 10.52 34.19 11.46
CA ALA A 379 11.82 33.62 11.16
C ALA A 379 11.94 32.08 11.02
N PRO A 380 13.11 31.54 10.66
CA PRO A 380 13.39 30.24 10.02
C PRO A 380 13.09 28.97 10.83
N ARG A 381 12.32 29.06 11.90
CA ARG A 381 11.98 27.98 12.83
C ARG A 381 10.53 27.46 12.70
N ARG A 382 9.79 27.80 11.64
CA ARG A 382 8.46 27.21 11.40
C ARG A 382 8.57 25.70 11.26
N VAL A 383 7.76 24.95 12.02
CA VAL A 383 7.51 23.54 11.70
C VAL A 383 6.83 23.50 10.34
N LEU A 384 7.33 22.68 9.42
CA LEU A 384 6.74 22.50 8.10
C LEU A 384 5.31 21.98 8.27
N ALA A 385 4.35 22.89 8.26
CA ALA A 385 2.95 22.57 8.11
C ALA A 385 2.70 22.27 6.62
N ALA A 386 2.98 21.04 6.21
CA ALA A 386 2.68 20.59 4.86
C ALA A 386 1.34 19.84 4.88
N ASN A 387 0.54 20.02 3.84
CA ASN A 387 -0.68 19.26 3.60
C ASN A 387 -0.32 17.80 3.20
N LYS A 388 0.46 17.12 4.04
CA LYS A 388 0.96 15.75 3.86
C LYS A 388 0.71 14.96 5.11
N LEU A 389 0.29 13.71 4.94
CA LEU A 389 0.14 12.79 6.06
C LEU A 389 1.51 12.50 6.68
N PHE A 390 1.58 12.36 8.00
CA PHE A 390 2.82 12.10 8.75
C PHE A 390 3.93 13.14 8.52
N ALA A 391 3.58 14.41 8.38
CA ALA A 391 4.55 15.50 8.20
C ALA A 391 5.54 15.58 9.40
N THR A 392 5.09 15.20 10.59
CA THR A 392 5.90 15.14 11.82
C THR A 392 6.07 13.69 12.23
N LEU A 393 7.29 13.17 12.16
CA LEU A 393 7.65 11.82 12.65
C LEU A 393 8.47 11.88 13.94
N ARG A 394 9.14 12.99 14.19
CA ARG A 394 9.89 13.24 15.43
C ARG A 394 9.14 14.26 16.26
N PRO A 395 8.84 13.96 17.53
CA PRO A 395 8.24 14.94 18.42
C PRO A 395 9.04 16.24 18.44
N THR A 396 8.36 17.34 18.28
CA THR A 396 8.97 18.67 18.28
C THR A 396 8.40 19.46 19.42
N SER A 397 9.22 19.71 20.45
CA SER A 397 8.83 20.48 21.63
C SER A 397 9.22 21.94 21.46
N ARG A 398 8.30 22.85 21.82
CA ARG A 398 8.52 24.30 21.82
C ARG A 398 7.90 24.91 23.05
N GLN A 399 8.53 25.95 23.55
CA GLN A 399 8.01 26.75 24.65
C GLN A 399 7.04 27.79 24.11
N GLY A 400 5.84 27.84 24.67
CA GLY A 400 4.85 28.89 24.51
C GLY A 400 4.53 29.51 25.85
N PHE A 401 3.48 30.33 25.88
CA PHE A 401 3.02 31.04 27.06
C PHE A 401 1.49 30.97 27.16
N ILE A 402 1.01 30.65 28.36
CA ILE A 402 -0.42 30.66 28.71
C ILE A 402 -0.62 31.64 29.88
N ASP A 403 -1.56 32.57 29.72
CA ASP A 403 -1.89 33.54 30.76
C ASP A 403 -2.39 32.84 32.02
N GLY A 404 -1.93 33.26 33.18
CA GLY A 404 -2.26 32.62 34.46
C GLY A 404 -1.43 31.40 34.83
N ILE A 405 -0.79 30.71 33.87
CA ILE A 405 0.11 29.57 34.10
C ILE A 405 1.59 29.93 33.92
N GLY A 406 1.89 30.75 32.91
CA GLY A 406 3.26 31.10 32.56
C GLY A 406 3.80 30.30 31.37
N PRO A 407 5.12 29.95 31.38
CA PRO A 407 5.71 29.17 30.30
C PRO A 407 5.20 27.73 30.29
N VAL A 408 4.84 27.22 29.11
CA VAL A 408 4.35 25.84 28.86
C VAL A 408 5.12 25.24 27.70
N ILE A 409 5.46 23.97 27.79
CA ILE A 409 6.09 23.23 26.69
C ILE A 409 5.00 22.54 25.89
N PHE A 410 4.86 22.87 24.61
CA PHE A 410 3.99 22.19 23.66
C PHE A 410 4.81 21.21 22.84
N THR A 411 4.37 19.97 22.77
CA THR A 411 5.04 18.90 21.99
C THR A 411 4.12 18.42 20.88
N ASP A 412 4.50 18.65 19.61
CA ASP A 412 3.83 18.07 18.44
C ASP A 412 4.23 16.60 18.28
N THR A 413 3.26 15.72 18.19
CA THR A 413 3.48 14.29 18.10
C THR A 413 3.21 13.76 16.70
N VAL A 414 3.56 12.49 16.46
CA VAL A 414 3.22 11.79 15.22
C VAL A 414 1.70 11.77 15.04
N GLY A 415 1.22 12.08 13.84
CA GLY A 415 -0.19 11.97 13.53
C GLY A 415 -0.67 10.52 13.57
N PHE A 416 -1.78 10.27 14.23
CA PHE A 416 -2.41 8.95 14.24
C PHE A 416 -3.16 8.70 12.93
N ILE A 417 -3.31 7.44 12.59
CA ILE A 417 -4.08 6.94 11.45
C ILE A 417 -4.88 5.72 11.92
N ARG A 418 -6.02 5.46 11.30
CA ARG A 418 -6.80 4.24 11.59
C ARG A 418 -5.94 2.99 11.34
N ASP A 419 -6.23 1.94 12.08
CA ASP A 419 -5.62 0.62 11.89
C ASP A 419 -4.09 0.69 11.75
N LEU A 420 -3.44 1.40 12.70
CA LEU A 420 -1.97 1.47 12.72
C LEU A 420 -1.39 0.06 12.86
N PRO A 421 -0.52 -0.39 11.94
CA PRO A 421 0.03 -1.74 12.01
C PRO A 421 0.73 -2.02 13.34
N LYS A 422 0.47 -3.19 13.95
CA LYS A 422 1.02 -3.57 15.26
C LYS A 422 2.54 -3.51 15.34
N ASP A 423 3.21 -3.87 14.27
CA ASP A 423 4.69 -3.81 14.21
C ASP A 423 5.20 -2.37 14.20
N LEU A 424 4.43 -1.46 13.58
CA LEU A 424 4.70 -0.02 13.62
C LEU A 424 4.46 0.54 15.02
N THR A 425 3.33 0.23 15.65
CA THR A 425 3.04 0.65 17.03
C THR A 425 4.14 0.21 17.98
N ARG A 426 4.63 -1.03 17.84
CA ARG A 426 5.76 -1.55 18.64
C ARG A 426 7.07 -0.81 18.37
N ALA A 427 7.39 -0.50 17.11
CA ALA A 427 8.62 0.20 16.75
C ALA A 427 8.62 1.65 17.23
N PHE A 428 7.46 2.31 17.19
CA PHE A 428 7.27 3.70 17.60
C PHE A 428 6.82 3.86 19.05
N ARG A 429 6.66 2.75 19.78
CA ARG A 429 6.21 2.77 21.19
C ARG A 429 6.99 3.77 22.02
N ALA A 430 8.31 3.77 21.91
CA ALA A 430 9.17 4.69 22.65
C ALA A 430 8.96 6.17 22.28
N THR A 431 8.56 6.47 21.03
CA THR A 431 8.21 7.84 20.61
C THR A 431 6.80 8.20 21.08
N LEU A 432 5.88 7.22 21.13
CA LEU A 432 4.53 7.39 21.63
C LEU A 432 4.50 7.48 23.17
N GLU A 433 5.45 6.84 23.85
CA GLU A 433 5.63 6.97 25.31
C GLU A 433 6.00 8.41 25.74
N GLU A 434 6.57 9.24 24.83
CA GLU A 434 6.75 10.68 25.09
C GLU A 434 5.43 11.44 25.28
N ILE A 435 4.29 10.88 24.82
CA ILE A 435 2.95 11.42 25.11
C ILE A 435 2.65 11.30 26.60
N GLY A 436 3.07 10.21 27.24
CA GLY A 436 2.90 9.99 28.68
C GLY A 436 3.76 10.89 29.57
N ASP A 437 4.69 11.64 29.00
CA ASP A 437 5.47 12.66 29.71
C ASP A 437 4.73 14.01 29.82
N ALA A 438 3.51 14.11 29.27
CA ALA A 438 2.70 15.31 29.32
C ALA A 438 1.79 15.35 30.56
N ASP A 439 1.49 16.55 31.03
CA ASP A 439 0.51 16.79 32.07
C ASP A 439 -0.91 16.85 31.51
N VAL A 440 -1.06 17.33 30.27
CA VAL A 440 -2.33 17.47 29.56
C VAL A 440 -2.19 17.06 28.11
N LEU A 441 -3.17 16.35 27.57
CA LEU A 441 -3.29 16.07 26.16
C LEU A 441 -4.14 17.15 25.46
N LEU A 442 -3.66 17.65 24.33
CA LEU A 442 -4.43 18.47 23.42
C LEU A 442 -4.81 17.64 22.18
N HIS A 443 -6.04 17.12 22.16
CA HIS A 443 -6.55 16.32 21.07
C HIS A 443 -7.10 17.20 19.96
N VAL A 444 -6.40 17.27 18.84
CA VAL A 444 -6.78 18.08 17.68
C VAL A 444 -7.58 17.25 16.70
N VAL A 445 -8.82 17.71 16.43
CA VAL A 445 -9.77 17.09 15.52
C VAL A 445 -10.01 18.01 14.33
N ASP A 446 -10.05 17.48 13.12
CA ASP A 446 -10.42 18.22 11.91
C ASP A 446 -11.96 18.30 11.82
N ALA A 447 -12.53 19.42 12.23
CA ALA A 447 -13.97 19.63 12.25
C ALA A 447 -14.59 19.76 10.84
N ALA A 448 -13.81 20.10 9.84
CA ALA A 448 -14.27 20.21 8.46
C ALA A 448 -14.31 18.86 7.71
N SER A 449 -13.75 17.80 8.32
CA SER A 449 -13.67 16.49 7.68
C SER A 449 -14.94 15.68 7.91
N PRO A 450 -15.54 15.07 6.87
CA PRO A 450 -16.52 14.02 7.05
C PRO A 450 -15.94 12.89 7.94
N GLY A 451 -16.71 12.37 8.92
CA GLY A 451 -16.23 11.33 9.83
C GLY A 451 -15.25 11.81 10.91
N ALA A 452 -15.33 13.08 11.33
CA ALA A 452 -14.54 13.61 12.45
C ALA A 452 -14.69 12.77 13.72
N ASP A 453 -15.91 12.30 14.02
CA ASP A 453 -16.26 11.39 15.10
C ASP A 453 -15.50 10.05 15.00
N THR A 454 -15.46 9.44 13.83
CA THR A 454 -14.76 8.16 13.60
C THR A 454 -13.27 8.31 13.80
N ARG A 455 -12.68 9.42 13.33
CA ARG A 455 -11.26 9.73 13.51
C ARG A 455 -10.91 10.02 14.95
N LEU A 456 -11.75 10.76 15.67
CA LEU A 456 -11.59 11.00 17.10
C LEU A 456 -11.60 9.68 17.88
N ASN A 457 -12.58 8.81 17.61
CA ASN A 457 -12.67 7.50 18.25
C ASN A 457 -11.48 6.60 17.92
N ALA A 458 -10.93 6.67 16.70
CA ALA A 458 -9.73 5.94 16.32
C ALA A 458 -8.51 6.37 17.14
N VAL A 459 -8.34 7.68 17.35
CA VAL A 459 -7.25 8.21 18.20
C VAL A 459 -7.43 7.80 19.65
N ASN A 460 -8.66 7.90 20.19
CA ASN A 460 -8.97 7.49 21.57
C ASN A 460 -8.61 6.02 21.80
N ARG A 461 -8.97 5.11 20.88
CA ARG A 461 -8.59 3.69 20.99
C ARG A 461 -7.07 3.48 21.03
N ILE A 462 -6.32 4.24 20.24
CA ILE A 462 -4.84 4.15 20.26
C ILE A 462 -4.30 4.66 21.60
N LEU A 463 -4.86 5.74 22.15
CA LEU A 463 -4.49 6.25 23.46
C LEU A 463 -4.85 5.25 24.60
N GLU A 464 -5.97 4.54 24.46
CA GLU A 464 -6.36 3.42 25.34
C GLU A 464 -5.34 2.27 25.27
N ASP A 465 -4.98 1.82 24.07
CA ASP A 465 -3.99 0.75 23.86
C ASP A 465 -2.59 1.11 24.42
N LEU A 466 -2.29 2.41 24.50
CA LEU A 466 -1.06 2.95 25.05
C LEU A 466 -1.13 3.20 26.58
N GLY A 467 -2.34 3.11 27.19
CA GLY A 467 -2.55 3.33 28.62
C GLY A 467 -2.69 4.79 29.04
N PHE A 468 -3.08 5.69 28.14
CA PHE A 468 -3.21 7.14 28.37
C PHE A 468 -4.65 7.64 28.56
N VAL A 469 -5.59 6.73 28.84
CA VAL A 469 -7.04 7.05 29.01
C VAL A 469 -7.31 8.04 30.13
N GLU A 470 -6.54 7.93 31.21
CA GLU A 470 -6.75 8.74 32.44
C GLU A 470 -6.10 10.13 32.35
N MET A 471 -5.39 10.44 31.25
CA MET A 471 -4.75 11.73 31.09
C MET A 471 -5.77 12.84 30.82
N PRO A 472 -5.69 13.97 31.53
CA PRO A 472 -6.54 15.14 31.25
C PRO A 472 -6.40 15.55 29.79
N THR A 473 -7.55 15.65 29.09
CA THR A 473 -7.57 15.89 27.64
C THR A 473 -8.46 17.07 27.32
N VAL A 474 -7.91 18.04 26.58
CA VAL A 474 -8.66 19.14 25.98
C VAL A 474 -8.83 18.87 24.49
N VAL A 475 -10.06 18.96 23.96
CA VAL A 475 -10.35 18.76 22.54
C VAL A 475 -10.35 20.10 21.81
N ALA A 476 -9.58 20.20 20.73
CA ALA A 476 -9.57 21.32 19.81
C ALA A 476 -10.22 20.92 18.48
N LEU A 477 -11.37 21.49 18.17
CA LEU A 477 -12.08 21.32 16.90
C LEU A 477 -11.49 22.28 15.86
N ASN A 478 -10.40 21.86 15.23
CA ASN A 478 -9.64 22.69 14.29
C ASN A 478 -10.29 22.72 12.90
N LYS A 479 -9.93 23.74 12.11
CA LYS A 479 -10.51 24.06 10.81
C LYS A 479 -12.01 24.44 10.90
N ALA A 480 -12.43 24.97 12.05
CA ALA A 480 -13.79 25.43 12.27
C ALA A 480 -14.26 26.46 11.22
N ASP A 481 -13.33 27.19 10.62
CA ASP A 481 -13.60 28.16 9.54
C ASP A 481 -14.00 27.52 8.20
N ALA A 482 -13.82 26.21 8.04
CA ALA A 482 -14.18 25.43 6.86
C ALA A 482 -15.22 24.34 7.16
N ALA A 483 -15.64 24.19 8.43
CA ALA A 483 -16.63 23.21 8.84
C ALA A 483 -18.05 23.69 8.54
N GLU A 484 -18.95 22.75 8.24
CA GLU A 484 -20.38 23.02 8.16
C GLU A 484 -20.92 23.38 9.56
N PRO A 485 -21.68 24.48 9.70
CA PRO A 485 -22.12 24.98 11.01
C PRO A 485 -22.83 23.92 11.87
N ASP A 486 -23.81 23.19 11.30
CA ASP A 486 -24.57 22.17 12.01
C ASP A 486 -23.72 20.97 12.43
N ALA A 487 -22.68 20.65 11.66
CA ALA A 487 -21.75 19.58 11.99
C ALA A 487 -20.81 20.01 13.12
N LEU A 488 -20.33 21.24 13.07
CA LEU A 488 -19.46 21.81 14.10
C LEU A 488 -20.19 21.91 15.45
N GLU A 489 -21.44 22.36 15.46
CA GLU A 489 -22.25 22.49 16.67
C GLU A 489 -22.47 21.11 17.33
N ARG A 490 -22.80 20.08 16.55
CA ARG A 490 -22.90 18.69 17.06
C ARG A 490 -21.58 18.19 17.66
N GLU A 491 -20.43 18.50 17.03
CA GLU A 491 -19.14 18.09 17.57
C GLU A 491 -18.79 18.84 18.86
N ILE A 492 -19.14 20.13 18.98
CA ILE A 492 -18.97 20.91 20.21
C ILE A 492 -19.81 20.28 21.35
N GLU A 493 -21.10 20.02 21.10
CA GLU A 493 -21.98 19.41 22.10
C GLU A 493 -21.50 18.03 22.55
N ARG A 494 -20.97 17.22 21.63
CA ARG A 494 -20.52 15.85 21.90
C ARG A 494 -19.19 15.77 22.65
N THR A 495 -18.27 16.69 22.37
CA THR A 495 -16.88 16.62 22.85
C THR A 495 -16.52 17.69 23.87
N GLU A 496 -17.39 18.67 24.08
CA GLU A 496 -17.09 19.91 24.81
C GLU A 496 -15.83 20.61 24.24
N GLY A 497 -15.58 20.37 22.94
CA GLY A 497 -14.37 20.82 22.27
C GLY A 497 -14.41 22.30 21.94
N VAL A 498 -13.24 22.93 21.96
CA VAL A 498 -13.07 24.36 21.62
C VAL A 498 -12.92 24.51 20.09
N PRO A 499 -13.83 25.24 19.41
CA PRO A 499 -13.72 25.48 17.98
C PRO A 499 -12.57 26.47 17.69
N VAL A 500 -11.63 26.05 16.79
CA VAL A 500 -10.46 26.85 16.43
C VAL A 500 -10.17 26.80 14.94
N SER A 501 -9.50 27.83 14.44
CA SER A 501 -8.80 27.78 13.17
C SER A 501 -7.33 28.17 13.38
N ALA A 502 -6.49 27.16 13.43
CA ALA A 502 -5.04 27.38 13.57
C ALA A 502 -4.44 28.18 12.40
N LEU A 503 -5.03 28.07 11.20
CA LEU A 503 -4.59 28.81 10.01
C LEU A 503 -4.95 30.28 10.08
N LYS A 504 -6.16 30.61 10.56
CA LYS A 504 -6.68 31.98 10.67
C LYS A 504 -6.47 32.58 12.05
N ASN A 505 -5.88 31.82 12.96
CA ASN A 505 -5.62 32.23 14.35
C ASN A 505 -6.89 32.60 15.13
N LEU A 506 -8.02 31.89 14.84
CA LEU A 506 -9.31 32.07 15.51
C LEU A 506 -9.49 31.04 16.64
N GLY A 507 -10.12 31.43 17.77
CA GLY A 507 -10.40 30.55 18.90
C GLY A 507 -9.14 30.15 19.71
N ILE A 508 -7.97 30.72 19.42
CA ILE A 508 -6.70 30.37 20.12
C ILE A 508 -6.69 30.90 21.57
N PRO A 509 -7.20 32.11 21.88
CA PRO A 509 -7.32 32.57 23.27
C PRO A 509 -8.20 31.64 24.11
N GLU A 510 -9.37 31.27 23.63
CA GLU A 510 -10.34 30.38 24.29
C GLU A 510 -9.74 28.98 24.53
N LEU A 511 -8.96 28.48 23.54
CA LEU A 511 -8.26 27.21 23.70
C LEU A 511 -7.14 27.28 24.75
N LYS A 512 -6.45 28.41 24.85
CA LYS A 512 -5.43 28.64 25.90
C LYS A 512 -6.06 28.72 27.30
N GLU A 513 -7.26 29.29 27.43
CA GLU A 513 -8.01 29.34 28.68
C GLU A 513 -8.43 27.91 29.11
N ALA A 514 -8.98 27.10 28.20
CA ALA A 514 -9.32 25.72 28.48
C ALA A 514 -8.09 24.87 28.90
N LEU A 515 -6.93 25.12 28.27
CA LEU A 515 -5.66 24.48 28.66
C LEU A 515 -5.18 24.98 30.04
N ALA A 516 -5.35 26.26 30.36
CA ALA A 516 -5.01 26.81 31.68
C ALA A 516 -5.81 26.13 32.79
N ASP A 517 -7.11 25.95 32.56
CA ASP A 517 -8.01 25.26 33.50
C ASP A 517 -7.59 23.81 33.72
N ALA A 518 -7.30 23.06 32.65
CA ALA A 518 -6.86 21.68 32.72
C ALA A 518 -5.51 21.54 33.47
N ILE A 519 -4.52 22.37 33.13
CA ILE A 519 -3.22 22.39 33.83
C ILE A 519 -3.39 22.74 35.29
N GLY A 520 -4.22 23.74 35.61
CA GLY A 520 -4.51 24.14 36.98
C GLY A 520 -5.20 23.04 37.80
N GLN A 521 -6.03 22.20 37.17
CA GLN A 521 -6.62 21.03 37.84
C GLN A 521 -5.55 19.98 38.18
N VAL A 522 -4.66 19.65 37.22
CA VAL A 522 -3.56 18.72 37.45
C VAL A 522 -2.65 19.18 38.58
N GLN A 523 -2.24 20.43 38.59
CA GLN A 523 -1.38 21.00 39.62
C GLN A 523 -2.04 20.94 41.01
N ARG A 524 -3.33 21.23 41.12
CA ARG A 524 -4.07 21.09 42.37
C ARG A 524 -4.15 19.65 42.87
N GLN A 525 -4.37 18.69 41.98
CA GLN A 525 -4.39 17.27 42.35
C GLN A 525 -3.02 16.79 42.83
N GLU A 526 -1.95 17.17 42.15
CA GLU A 526 -0.59 16.83 42.57
C GLU A 526 -0.23 17.43 43.95
N LEU A 527 -0.60 18.68 44.19
CA LEU A 527 -0.38 19.33 45.48
C LEU A 527 -1.12 18.59 46.59
N ALA A 528 -2.39 18.22 46.38
CA ALA A 528 -3.16 17.47 47.36
C ALA A 528 -2.54 16.08 47.65
N GLN A 529 -2.09 15.37 46.62
CA GLN A 529 -1.38 14.08 46.81
C GLN A 529 -0.05 14.22 47.54
N ARG A 530 0.72 15.27 47.27
CA ARG A 530 1.97 15.56 47.99
C ARG A 530 1.74 15.91 49.47
N GLU A 531 0.65 16.62 49.78
CA GLU A 531 0.24 16.94 51.15
C GLU A 531 -0.20 15.68 51.90
N GLU A 532 -1.05 14.86 51.31
CA GLU A 532 -1.50 13.59 51.87
C GLU A 532 -0.32 12.63 52.15
N ALA A 533 0.61 12.50 51.18
CA ALA A 533 1.83 11.70 51.36
C ALA A 533 2.73 12.23 52.49
N ARG A 534 2.81 13.55 52.69
CA ARG A 534 3.55 14.17 53.79
C ARG A 534 2.88 13.91 55.15
N GLU A 535 1.56 14.00 55.23
CA GLU A 535 0.78 13.70 56.43
C GLU A 535 0.94 12.21 56.82
N LEU A 536 0.84 11.31 55.84
CA LEU A 536 1.06 9.88 56.06
C LEU A 536 2.48 9.61 56.59
N ALA A 537 3.48 10.20 55.94
CA ALA A 537 4.88 10.06 56.38
C ALA A 537 5.15 10.65 57.79
N ALA A 538 4.40 11.66 58.21
CA ALA A 538 4.45 12.23 59.54
C ALA A 538 3.80 11.35 60.62
N GLN A 539 2.76 10.57 60.26
CA GLN A 539 2.11 9.61 61.16
C GLN A 539 2.95 8.35 61.44
N TYR A 540 3.90 8.02 60.55
CA TYR A 540 4.79 6.86 60.70
C TYR A 540 6.17 7.22 61.29
N ARG A 541 6.40 8.48 61.66
CA ARG A 541 7.57 8.94 62.48
C ARG A 541 7.20 9.11 63.93
#